data_39f5b40076c6d32b519424cf65eecc18
#
_entry.id   39f5b40076c6d32b519424cf65eecc18
#
_cell.length_a   1.000
_cell.length_b   1.000
_cell.length_c   1.000
_cell.angle_alpha   90.00
_cell.angle_beta   90.00
_cell.angle_gamma   90.00
#
_symmetry.space_group_name_H-M   'P 1'
#
loop_
_entity.id
_entity.type
_entity.pdbx_description
1 polymer ?
#
loop_
_entity_poly.entity_id
_entity_poly.type
_entity_poly.pdbx_seq_one_letter_code
_entity_poly.pdbx_strand_id
1 'polypeptide(L)'
;MNWYLMVIALYAVLLIAVGVIISRKVKGADDFFVGGRKMAPFLLFITLVAPNIGAGSTVGVAGMGFTSGISAAWWIIASAVGTFILAFVIGPKIWEIAKNHGFYTLGDYLEYRYNRYFRGLISLMMAIGTLAIFAGQLMGIAWILSVVAEIDKTTGVLIASVVVVLYFCAGGFLSAVYANLIEAGVKLIGFIVAVPLVLSFVGGLDGLQAKVVANMADVVKSTAYFSFDGLGNTVIMGFFLMLMPSFFLSPALIGKVYSARDKNTVRISTFACGLVMLLFSIIPVTLGMAAYAIAPDLPQQDLALPYVMKECMPFWASALALAAIFSAEISAADAVLYMITTSFTKDLYKSFINPNVSDESLIKGSRFVTVMAGIIGIGLAIVLPNVISALSIFYSLMSVSITAPLLFGLFTKRSSASAAIISTIVGIIVTVGLDLFNGNKGIWILNAQSTAIMLTLIIMFIMMFVSPNKKVLNK
;
A
#
# COMPACT_ATOMS: atom_id res chain seq x y z
N MET A 1 29.17 -11.28 16.42
CA MET A 1 27.83 -10.74 16.73
C MET A 1 27.46 -9.77 15.61
N ASN A 2 26.32 -9.98 14.94
CA ASN A 2 25.93 -9.12 13.82
C ASN A 2 25.26 -7.85 14.37
N TRP A 3 25.98 -6.74 14.35
CA TRP A 3 25.54 -5.46 14.91
C TRP A 3 24.31 -4.88 14.21
N TYR A 4 24.14 -5.12 12.91
CA TYR A 4 22.95 -4.70 12.18
C TYR A 4 21.69 -5.42 12.67
N LEU A 5 21.78 -6.74 12.86
CA LEU A 5 20.68 -7.52 13.45
C LEU A 5 20.31 -7.02 14.85
N MET A 6 21.32 -6.67 15.66
CA MET A 6 21.08 -6.15 17.00
C MET A 6 20.30 -4.81 16.95
N VAL A 7 20.66 -3.90 16.04
CA VAL A 7 19.95 -2.61 15.88
C VAL A 7 18.53 -2.85 15.41
N ILE A 8 18.29 -3.72 14.41
CA ILE A 8 16.96 -4.04 13.91
C ILE A 8 16.12 -4.73 15.00
N ALA A 9 16.67 -5.66 15.75
CA ALA A 9 15.99 -6.34 16.84
C ALA A 9 15.62 -5.38 17.99
N LEU A 10 16.53 -4.49 18.39
CA LEU A 10 16.25 -3.47 19.38
C LEU A 10 15.14 -2.52 18.91
N TYR A 11 15.16 -2.14 17.63
CA TYR A 11 14.13 -1.30 17.05
C TYR A 11 12.76 -2.01 17.02
N ALA A 12 12.72 -3.29 16.65
CA ALA A 12 11.50 -4.09 16.68
C ALA A 12 10.94 -4.23 18.11
N VAL A 13 11.81 -4.49 19.10
CA VAL A 13 11.42 -4.55 20.52
C VAL A 13 10.88 -3.20 21.00
N LEU A 14 11.51 -2.09 20.62
CA LEU A 14 11.02 -0.74 20.93
C LEU A 14 9.60 -0.51 20.40
N LEU A 15 9.34 -0.85 19.13
CA LEU A 15 8.03 -0.70 18.51
C LEU A 15 6.96 -1.56 19.22
N ILE A 16 7.29 -2.82 19.52
CA ILE A 16 6.40 -3.71 20.28
C ILE A 16 6.11 -3.14 21.69
N ALA A 17 7.12 -2.65 22.39
CA ALA A 17 6.95 -2.06 23.71
C ALA A 17 6.05 -0.82 23.67
N VAL A 18 6.24 0.07 22.69
CA VAL A 18 5.36 1.23 22.45
C VAL A 18 3.93 0.76 22.18
N GLY A 19 3.76 -0.26 21.33
CA GLY A 19 2.47 -0.87 21.04
C GLY A 19 1.76 -1.35 22.32
N VAL A 20 2.44 -2.14 23.15
CA VAL A 20 1.89 -2.67 24.41
C VAL A 20 1.54 -1.55 25.41
N ILE A 21 2.38 -0.53 25.56
CA ILE A 21 2.13 0.57 26.49
C ILE A 21 0.87 1.34 26.08
N ILE A 22 0.71 1.61 24.79
CA ILE A 22 -0.40 2.40 24.26
C ILE A 22 -1.70 1.59 24.21
N SER A 23 -1.65 0.29 23.96
CA SER A 23 -2.83 -0.57 23.92
C SER A 23 -3.65 -0.54 25.21
N ARG A 24 -2.98 -0.28 26.36
CA ARG A 24 -3.64 -0.10 27.67
C ARG A 24 -4.54 1.13 27.75
N LYS A 25 -4.43 2.07 26.80
CA LYS A 25 -5.26 3.29 26.74
C LYS A 25 -6.50 3.15 25.85
N VAL A 26 -6.63 2.06 25.11
CA VAL A 26 -7.78 1.78 24.23
C VAL A 26 -8.98 1.38 25.10
N LYS A 27 -10.08 2.15 25.03
CA LYS A 27 -11.26 1.95 25.89
C LYS A 27 -12.51 1.43 25.17
N GLY A 28 -12.48 1.31 23.83
CA GLY A 28 -13.66 0.85 23.07
C GLY A 28 -13.44 0.77 21.56
N ALA A 29 -14.51 0.44 20.83
CA ALA A 29 -14.47 0.28 19.39
C ALA A 29 -14.11 1.59 18.65
N ASP A 30 -14.58 2.75 19.11
CA ASP A 30 -14.26 4.04 18.52
C ASP A 30 -12.76 4.36 18.59
N ASP A 31 -12.12 4.06 19.73
CA ASP A 31 -10.67 4.22 19.87
C ASP A 31 -9.91 3.22 19.02
N PHE A 32 -10.43 1.98 18.96
CA PHE A 32 -9.78 0.91 18.22
C PHE A 32 -9.86 1.09 16.70
N PHE A 33 -10.97 1.60 16.14
CA PHE A 33 -11.19 1.67 14.69
C PHE A 33 -10.96 3.05 14.07
N VAL A 34 -11.28 4.15 14.76
CA VAL A 34 -11.20 5.52 14.21
C VAL A 34 -10.57 6.55 15.14
N GLY A 35 -9.93 6.13 16.24
CA GLY A 35 -9.22 7.03 17.16
C GLY A 35 -10.08 8.18 17.69
N GLY A 36 -11.39 7.93 17.94
CA GLY A 36 -12.34 8.91 18.48
C GLY A 36 -12.70 10.08 17.55
N ARG A 37 -12.32 10.07 16.28
CA ARG A 37 -12.60 11.13 15.25
C ARG A 37 -12.10 12.53 15.65
N LYS A 38 -10.96 12.60 16.34
CA LYS A 38 -10.38 13.87 16.88
C LYS A 38 -8.98 14.15 16.36
N MET A 39 -8.50 13.43 15.33
CA MET A 39 -7.13 13.58 14.87
C MET A 39 -6.87 14.99 14.34
N ALA A 40 -5.82 15.61 14.89
CA ALA A 40 -5.27 16.88 14.43
C ALA A 40 -4.51 16.70 13.08
N PRO A 41 -4.28 17.78 12.31
CA PRO A 41 -3.65 17.69 10.99
C PRO A 41 -2.31 16.96 10.97
N PHE A 42 -1.41 17.29 11.90
CA PHE A 42 -0.09 16.66 11.95
C PHE A 42 -0.15 15.17 12.25
N LEU A 43 -0.99 14.75 13.18
CA LEU A 43 -1.11 13.34 13.54
C LEU A 43 -1.75 12.52 12.41
N LEU A 44 -2.77 13.09 11.74
CA LEU A 44 -3.35 12.46 10.55
C LEU A 44 -2.34 12.36 9.40
N PHE A 45 -1.57 13.43 9.15
CA PHE A 45 -0.50 13.44 8.15
C PHE A 45 0.50 12.30 8.38
N ILE A 46 1.03 12.18 9.59
CA ILE A 46 1.97 11.11 9.95
C ILE A 46 1.36 9.72 9.74
N THR A 47 0.11 9.54 10.19
CA THR A 47 -0.60 8.26 10.03
C THR A 47 -0.87 7.89 8.57
N LEU A 48 -0.98 8.88 7.69
CA LEU A 48 -1.12 8.64 6.24
C LEU A 48 0.24 8.34 5.59
N VAL A 49 1.29 9.12 5.90
CA VAL A 49 2.63 8.96 5.31
C VAL A 49 3.26 7.62 5.70
N ALA A 50 3.16 7.24 6.99
CA ALA A 50 3.86 6.08 7.50
C ALA A 50 3.58 4.79 6.69
N PRO A 51 2.34 4.35 6.45
CA PRO A 51 2.09 3.14 5.66
C PRO A 51 2.16 3.34 4.15
N ASN A 52 2.12 4.58 3.64
CA ASN A 52 2.25 4.84 2.22
C ASN A 52 3.70 4.69 1.73
N ILE A 53 4.66 4.82 2.65
CA ILE A 53 6.07 4.48 2.42
C ILE A 53 6.30 3.08 3.02
N GLY A 54 5.96 2.03 2.28
CA GLY A 54 6.10 0.62 2.62
C GLY A 54 6.85 -0.14 1.52
N ALA A 55 6.79 -1.49 1.51
CA ALA A 55 7.55 -2.36 0.60
C ALA A 55 7.46 -1.95 -0.87
N GLY A 56 6.28 -1.55 -1.32
CA GLY A 56 6.08 -1.14 -2.71
C GLY A 56 6.82 0.12 -3.10
N SER A 57 6.88 1.12 -2.20
CA SER A 57 7.55 2.40 -2.47
C SER A 57 9.00 2.44 -1.98
N THR A 58 9.53 1.39 -1.40
CA THR A 58 10.91 1.25 -0.95
C THR A 58 11.61 0.13 -1.71
N VAL A 59 11.59 -1.09 -1.19
CA VAL A 59 12.23 -2.27 -1.79
C VAL A 59 11.75 -2.52 -3.22
N GLY A 60 10.44 -2.46 -3.46
CA GLY A 60 9.86 -2.74 -4.77
C GLY A 60 10.26 -1.71 -5.83
N VAL A 61 10.13 -0.40 -5.52
CA VAL A 61 10.50 0.67 -6.47
C VAL A 61 12.01 0.76 -6.65
N ALA A 62 12.81 0.49 -5.62
CA ALA A 62 14.26 0.39 -5.79
C ALA A 62 14.63 -0.81 -6.68
N GLY A 63 13.96 -1.96 -6.53
CA GLY A 63 14.10 -3.11 -7.43
C GLY A 63 13.74 -2.77 -8.87
N MET A 64 12.66 -2.02 -9.10
CA MET A 64 12.34 -1.52 -10.46
C MET A 64 13.37 -0.49 -10.94
N GLY A 65 13.90 0.37 -10.07
CA GLY A 65 14.98 1.30 -10.38
C GLY A 65 16.24 0.55 -10.81
N PHE A 66 16.55 -0.56 -10.15
CA PHE A 66 17.64 -1.47 -10.52
C PHE A 66 17.44 -2.08 -11.92
N THR A 67 16.25 -2.52 -12.27
CA THR A 67 15.98 -3.20 -13.55
C THR A 67 15.64 -2.25 -14.70
N SER A 68 14.97 -1.12 -14.42
CA SER A 68 14.32 -0.27 -15.43
C SER A 68 14.67 1.21 -15.33
N GLY A 69 15.53 1.59 -14.38
CA GLY A 69 16.02 2.95 -14.23
C GLY A 69 14.97 3.95 -13.73
N ILE A 70 15.12 5.21 -14.16
CA ILE A 70 14.39 6.35 -13.59
C ILE A 70 12.88 6.30 -13.81
N SER A 71 12.41 5.61 -14.83
CA SER A 71 10.98 5.47 -15.12
C SER A 71 10.21 4.69 -14.05
N ALA A 72 10.89 3.96 -13.15
CA ALA A 72 10.29 3.34 -11.98
C ALA A 72 9.62 4.34 -11.01
N ALA A 73 10.01 5.62 -11.06
CA ALA A 73 9.41 6.69 -10.27
C ALA A 73 7.91 6.85 -10.50
N TRP A 74 7.41 6.48 -11.67
CA TRP A 74 5.98 6.59 -12.01
C TRP A 74 5.08 5.78 -11.09
N TRP A 75 5.59 4.71 -10.46
CA TRP A 75 4.84 3.97 -9.44
C TRP A 75 4.42 4.86 -8.27
N ILE A 76 5.36 5.61 -7.71
CA ILE A 76 5.05 6.50 -6.57
C ILE A 76 4.36 7.78 -7.06
N ILE A 77 4.74 8.32 -8.22
CA ILE A 77 4.10 9.52 -8.79
C ILE A 77 2.60 9.27 -9.02
N ALA A 78 2.21 8.15 -9.61
CA ALA A 78 0.81 7.78 -9.79
C ALA A 78 0.05 7.67 -8.46
N SER A 79 0.70 7.11 -7.44
CA SER A 79 0.17 7.01 -6.08
C SER A 79 -0.02 8.39 -5.42
N ALA A 80 0.95 9.30 -5.62
CA ALA A 80 0.87 10.68 -5.13
C ALA A 80 -0.28 11.45 -5.77
N VAL A 81 -0.49 11.29 -7.09
CA VAL A 81 -1.63 11.90 -7.80
C VAL A 81 -2.95 11.39 -7.23
N GLY A 82 -3.06 10.09 -6.97
CA GLY A 82 -4.24 9.52 -6.28
C GLY A 82 -4.47 10.14 -4.89
N THR A 83 -3.40 10.36 -4.15
CA THR A 83 -3.45 11.00 -2.83
C THR A 83 -3.91 12.47 -2.93
N PHE A 84 -3.53 13.22 -3.96
CA PHE A 84 -4.05 14.56 -4.20
C PHE A 84 -5.54 14.56 -4.54
N ILE A 85 -6.03 13.58 -5.32
CA ILE A 85 -7.47 13.40 -5.58
C ILE A 85 -8.20 13.10 -4.27
N LEU A 86 -7.63 12.26 -3.40
CA LEU A 86 -8.18 12.03 -2.06
C LEU A 86 -8.25 13.32 -1.25
N ALA A 87 -7.23 14.18 -1.30
CA ALA A 87 -7.18 15.42 -0.52
C ALA A 87 -8.31 16.39 -0.87
N PHE A 88 -8.59 16.57 -2.16
CA PHE A 88 -9.45 17.66 -2.62
C PHE A 88 -10.83 17.22 -3.10
N VAL A 89 -10.96 15.99 -3.61
CA VAL A 89 -12.18 15.52 -4.27
C VAL A 89 -12.93 14.49 -3.43
N ILE A 90 -12.29 13.40 -3.09
CA ILE A 90 -12.94 12.24 -2.45
C ILE A 90 -12.99 12.39 -0.93
N GLY A 91 -11.87 12.69 -0.29
CA GLY A 91 -11.69 12.66 1.16
C GLY A 91 -12.66 13.57 1.92
N PRO A 92 -12.77 14.86 1.58
CA PRO A 92 -13.68 15.76 2.26
C PRO A 92 -15.15 15.34 2.15
N LYS A 93 -15.54 14.78 1.00
CA LYS A 93 -16.92 14.34 0.73
C LYS A 93 -17.26 13.06 1.48
N ILE A 94 -16.39 12.06 1.41
CA ILE A 94 -16.61 10.78 2.09
C ILE A 94 -16.51 10.93 3.62
N TRP A 95 -15.64 11.83 4.11
CA TRP A 95 -15.53 12.18 5.54
C TRP A 95 -16.85 12.77 6.06
N GLU A 96 -17.47 13.71 5.33
CA GLU A 96 -18.74 14.31 5.72
C GLU A 96 -19.87 13.29 5.83
N ILE A 97 -19.98 12.41 4.81
CA ILE A 97 -20.97 11.34 4.81
C ILE A 97 -20.72 10.39 5.99
N ALA A 98 -19.48 9.99 6.22
CA ALA A 98 -19.11 9.09 7.31
C ALA A 98 -19.38 9.69 8.70
N LYS A 99 -19.10 11.00 8.88
CA LYS A 99 -19.40 11.70 10.13
C LYS A 99 -20.90 11.76 10.43
N ASN A 100 -21.71 12.03 9.41
CA ASN A 100 -23.16 12.16 9.58
C ASN A 100 -23.86 10.83 9.87
N HIS A 101 -23.29 9.70 9.41
CA HIS A 101 -23.89 8.37 9.56
C HIS A 101 -23.13 7.45 10.54
N GLY A 102 -22.04 7.93 11.14
CA GLY A 102 -21.27 7.14 12.09
C GLY A 102 -20.46 5.98 11.48
N PHE A 103 -20.05 6.07 10.20
CA PHE A 103 -19.33 4.98 9.51
C PHE A 103 -17.91 4.78 10.04
N TYR A 104 -17.48 3.53 10.12
CA TYR A 104 -16.14 3.13 10.55
C TYR A 104 -15.28 2.62 9.40
N THR A 105 -15.90 1.99 8.40
CA THR A 105 -15.19 1.37 7.27
C THR A 105 -15.73 1.89 5.93
N LEU A 106 -14.96 1.68 4.86
CA LEU A 106 -15.48 1.89 3.50
C LEU A 106 -16.69 0.99 3.21
N GLY A 107 -16.70 -0.22 3.78
CA GLY A 107 -17.83 -1.15 3.67
C GLY A 107 -19.15 -0.57 4.18
N ASP A 108 -19.13 0.20 5.28
CA ASP A 108 -20.32 0.88 5.81
C ASP A 108 -20.90 1.86 4.78
N TYR A 109 -20.03 2.64 4.10
CA TYR A 109 -20.44 3.54 3.02
C TYR A 109 -21.03 2.79 1.83
N LEU A 110 -20.40 1.68 1.42
CA LEU A 110 -20.86 0.88 0.28
C LEU A 110 -22.22 0.22 0.55
N GLU A 111 -22.46 -0.25 1.79
CA GLU A 111 -23.78 -0.75 2.20
C GLU A 111 -24.84 0.34 2.18
N TYR A 112 -24.54 1.49 2.79
CA TYR A 112 -25.43 2.65 2.80
C TYR A 112 -25.80 3.10 1.38
N ARG A 113 -24.81 3.15 0.48
CA ARG A 113 -24.99 3.66 -0.87
C ARG A 113 -25.66 2.67 -1.83
N TYR A 114 -25.38 1.42 -1.67
CA TYR A 114 -25.84 0.33 -2.53
C TYR A 114 -26.66 -0.70 -1.78
N ASN A 115 -26.03 -1.70 -1.22
CA ASN A 115 -26.66 -2.68 -0.35
C ASN A 115 -25.59 -3.55 0.36
N ARG A 116 -26.07 -4.43 1.27
CA ARG A 116 -25.24 -5.37 2.02
C ARG A 116 -24.50 -6.37 1.14
N TYR A 117 -25.11 -6.82 0.04
CA TYR A 117 -24.45 -7.79 -0.86
C TYR A 117 -23.26 -7.19 -1.58
N PHE A 118 -23.35 -5.94 -2.01
CA PHE A 118 -22.21 -5.23 -2.58
C PHE A 118 -21.10 -5.01 -1.56
N ARG A 119 -21.42 -4.64 -0.32
CA ARG A 119 -20.46 -4.61 0.79
C ARG A 119 -19.72 -5.94 0.90
N GLY A 120 -20.45 -7.07 0.94
CA GLY A 120 -19.87 -8.41 1.06
C GLY A 120 -18.93 -8.76 -0.11
N LEU A 121 -19.35 -8.47 -1.34
CA LEU A 121 -18.52 -8.70 -2.54
C LEU A 121 -17.20 -7.94 -2.45
N ILE A 122 -17.25 -6.64 -2.15
CA ILE A 122 -16.03 -5.82 -2.05
C ILE A 122 -15.16 -6.28 -0.88
N SER A 123 -15.75 -6.58 0.27
CA SER A 123 -14.99 -7.05 1.44
C SER A 123 -14.27 -8.37 1.17
N LEU A 124 -14.90 -9.27 0.40
CA LEU A 124 -14.25 -10.52 -0.03
C LEU A 124 -13.07 -10.24 -0.98
N MET A 125 -13.24 -9.35 -1.97
CA MET A 125 -12.18 -8.98 -2.90
C MET A 125 -11.01 -8.31 -2.15
N MET A 126 -11.34 -7.42 -1.20
CA MET A 126 -10.32 -6.77 -0.36
C MET A 126 -9.59 -7.78 0.52
N ALA A 127 -10.31 -8.74 1.11
CA ALA A 127 -9.69 -9.78 1.93
C ALA A 127 -8.64 -10.58 1.15
N ILE A 128 -8.96 -10.99 -0.08
CA ILE A 128 -8.03 -11.71 -0.97
C ILE A 128 -6.84 -10.81 -1.36
N GLY A 129 -7.12 -9.60 -1.84
CA GLY A 129 -6.07 -8.69 -2.28
C GLY A 129 -5.13 -8.26 -1.15
N THR A 130 -5.67 -8.02 0.06
CA THR A 130 -4.86 -7.61 1.21
C THR A 130 -3.90 -8.71 1.70
N LEU A 131 -4.22 -9.98 1.49
CA LEU A 131 -3.28 -11.07 1.77
C LEU A 131 -2.06 -11.02 0.83
N ALA A 132 -2.25 -10.66 -0.44
CA ALA A 132 -1.14 -10.52 -1.39
C ALA A 132 -0.24 -9.33 -1.04
N ILE A 133 -0.81 -8.15 -0.73
CA ILE A 133 0.01 -7.00 -0.32
C ILE A 133 0.70 -7.25 1.03
N PHE A 134 0.08 -8.00 1.94
CA PHE A 134 0.71 -8.43 3.19
C PHE A 134 1.94 -9.30 2.94
N ALA A 135 1.83 -10.26 2.02
CA ALA A 135 2.97 -11.07 1.58
C ALA A 135 4.12 -10.19 1.05
N GLY A 136 3.82 -9.13 0.29
CA GLY A 136 4.80 -8.15 -0.17
C GLY A 136 5.56 -7.47 0.97
N GLN A 137 4.86 -7.09 2.08
CA GLN A 137 5.53 -6.51 3.24
C GLN A 137 6.45 -7.53 3.93
N LEU A 138 6.00 -8.80 4.06
CA LEU A 138 6.84 -9.87 4.62
C LEU A 138 8.10 -10.10 3.77
N MET A 139 7.96 -10.05 2.43
CA MET A 139 9.10 -10.16 1.51
C MET A 139 10.08 -9.00 1.69
N GLY A 140 9.61 -7.76 1.84
CA GLY A 140 10.47 -6.60 2.10
C GLY A 140 11.33 -6.79 3.34
N ILE A 141 10.74 -7.23 4.46
CA ILE A 141 11.49 -7.55 5.69
C ILE A 141 12.45 -8.72 5.45
N ALA A 142 12.02 -9.76 4.76
CA ALA A 142 12.86 -10.93 4.48
C ALA A 142 14.12 -10.58 3.69
N TRP A 143 14.03 -9.68 2.72
CA TRP A 143 15.19 -9.23 1.94
C TRP A 143 16.17 -8.38 2.76
N ILE A 144 15.69 -7.59 3.73
CA ILE A 144 16.57 -6.93 4.70
C ILE A 144 17.35 -7.98 5.51
N LEU A 145 16.64 -8.97 6.05
CA LEU A 145 17.25 -10.03 6.84
C LEU A 145 18.22 -10.89 6.02
N SER A 146 17.90 -11.13 4.74
CA SER A 146 18.78 -11.87 3.83
C SER A 146 20.12 -11.15 3.63
N VAL A 147 20.10 -9.83 3.42
CA VAL A 147 21.34 -9.06 3.25
C VAL A 147 22.13 -8.91 4.56
N VAL A 148 21.42 -8.75 5.68
CA VAL A 148 22.06 -8.47 6.98
C VAL A 148 22.54 -9.74 7.67
N ALA A 149 21.73 -10.81 7.64
CA ALA A 149 21.97 -12.05 8.38
C ALA A 149 22.41 -13.23 7.49
N GLU A 150 22.46 -13.00 6.16
CA GLU A 150 22.84 -14.04 5.17
C GLU A 150 21.93 -15.28 5.23
N ILE A 151 20.65 -15.08 5.55
CA ILE A 151 19.64 -16.14 5.59
C ILE A 151 18.83 -16.17 4.29
N ASP A 152 18.25 -17.32 3.97
CA ASP A 152 17.40 -17.50 2.82
C ASP A 152 16.06 -16.73 2.96
N LYS A 153 15.40 -16.46 1.82
CA LYS A 153 14.12 -15.75 1.75
C LYS A 153 13.06 -16.38 2.66
N THR A 154 12.96 -17.73 2.66
CA THR A 154 11.92 -18.45 3.41
C THR A 154 12.07 -18.25 4.91
N THR A 155 13.28 -18.42 5.43
CA THR A 155 13.59 -18.16 6.85
C THR A 155 13.32 -16.70 7.20
N GLY A 156 13.72 -15.76 6.33
CA GLY A 156 13.42 -14.33 6.50
C GLY A 156 11.93 -14.03 6.58
N VAL A 157 11.10 -14.63 5.71
CA VAL A 157 9.63 -14.49 5.70
C VAL A 157 9.01 -15.06 6.99
N LEU A 158 9.48 -16.19 7.48
CA LEU A 158 8.99 -16.76 8.75
C LEU A 158 9.25 -15.82 9.93
N ILE A 159 10.46 -15.30 10.05
CA ILE A 159 10.83 -14.32 11.10
C ILE A 159 9.99 -13.05 10.95
N ALA A 160 9.87 -12.50 9.73
CA ALA A 160 9.08 -11.33 9.44
C ALA A 160 7.62 -11.49 9.88
N SER A 161 6.99 -12.64 9.55
CA SER A 161 5.61 -12.91 9.91
C SER A 161 5.40 -12.95 11.41
N VAL A 162 6.29 -13.61 12.16
CA VAL A 162 6.22 -13.67 13.63
C VAL A 162 6.31 -12.27 14.22
N VAL A 163 7.29 -11.46 13.79
CA VAL A 163 7.48 -10.10 14.31
C VAL A 163 6.27 -9.22 14.04
N VAL A 164 5.77 -9.21 12.80
CA VAL A 164 4.64 -8.36 12.39
C VAL A 164 3.34 -8.79 13.09
N VAL A 165 3.06 -10.08 13.17
CA VAL A 165 1.86 -10.60 13.84
C VAL A 165 1.88 -10.28 15.34
N LEU A 166 3.02 -10.46 16.01
CA LEU A 166 3.16 -10.11 17.43
C LEU A 166 2.98 -8.61 17.65
N TYR A 167 3.59 -7.78 16.81
CA TYR A 167 3.48 -6.32 16.86
C TYR A 167 2.00 -5.88 16.74
N PHE A 168 1.29 -6.35 15.72
CA PHE A 168 -0.10 -5.97 15.49
C PHE A 168 -1.05 -6.49 16.59
N CYS A 169 -0.88 -7.73 17.04
CA CYS A 169 -1.70 -8.31 18.13
C CYS A 169 -1.53 -7.56 19.45
N ALA A 170 -0.37 -6.96 19.69
CA ALA A 170 -0.10 -6.19 20.90
C ALA A 170 -0.79 -4.83 20.91
N GLY A 171 -0.97 -4.17 19.75
CA GLY A 171 -1.23 -2.73 19.67
C GLY A 171 -2.64 -2.30 19.26
N GLY A 172 -3.15 -2.73 18.11
CA GLY A 172 -4.35 -2.18 17.47
C GLY A 172 -4.14 -0.77 16.87
N PHE A 173 -5.22 -0.14 16.34
CA PHE A 173 -5.14 1.11 15.56
C PHE A 173 -4.51 2.30 16.32
N LEU A 174 -4.91 2.54 17.57
CA LEU A 174 -4.38 3.68 18.33
C LEU A 174 -2.87 3.53 18.61
N SER A 175 -2.41 2.33 18.85
CA SER A 175 -0.98 2.03 18.99
C SER A 175 -0.22 2.30 17.71
N ALA A 176 -0.79 1.88 16.57
CA ALA A 176 -0.25 2.16 15.25
C ALA A 176 -0.08 3.67 15.00
N VAL A 177 -1.04 4.50 15.40
CA VAL A 177 -0.98 5.96 15.26
C VAL A 177 0.27 6.56 15.92
N TYR A 178 0.59 6.13 17.13
CA TYR A 178 1.77 6.64 17.85
C TYR A 178 3.07 5.98 17.39
N ALA A 179 3.05 4.69 17.06
CA ALA A 179 4.21 4.03 16.47
C ALA A 179 4.58 4.65 15.12
N ASN A 180 3.59 5.00 14.30
CA ASN A 180 3.78 5.69 13.02
C ASN A 180 4.57 7.01 13.16
N LEU A 181 4.51 7.68 14.30
CA LEU A 181 5.30 8.90 14.54
C LEU A 181 6.80 8.60 14.58
N ILE A 182 7.19 7.54 15.29
CA ILE A 182 8.58 7.07 15.38
C ILE A 182 9.00 6.53 14.01
N GLU A 183 8.17 5.69 13.42
CA GLU A 183 8.42 5.03 12.13
C GLU A 183 8.59 6.03 10.99
N ALA A 184 7.74 7.07 10.90
CA ALA A 184 7.88 8.11 9.89
C ALA A 184 9.18 8.92 10.07
N GLY A 185 9.54 9.23 11.33
CA GLY A 185 10.80 9.92 11.63
C GLY A 185 12.02 9.10 11.19
N VAL A 186 12.10 7.83 11.61
CA VAL A 186 13.23 6.93 11.28
C VAL A 186 13.36 6.75 9.78
N LYS A 187 12.24 6.48 9.07
CA LYS A 187 12.28 6.24 7.61
C LYS A 187 12.65 7.50 6.82
N LEU A 188 12.07 8.65 7.13
CA LEU A 188 12.39 9.88 6.39
C LEU A 188 13.86 10.28 6.59
N ILE A 189 14.35 10.25 7.84
CA ILE A 189 15.75 10.57 8.13
C ILE A 189 16.68 9.55 7.47
N GLY A 190 16.40 8.25 7.59
CA GLY A 190 17.24 7.20 7.01
C GLY A 190 17.36 7.29 5.49
N PHE A 191 16.25 7.52 4.78
CA PHE A 191 16.28 7.68 3.33
C PHE A 191 16.92 9.00 2.87
N ILE A 192 16.69 10.11 3.59
CA ILE A 192 17.34 11.40 3.28
C ILE A 192 18.85 11.31 3.47
N VAL A 193 19.33 10.59 4.49
CA VAL A 193 20.76 10.39 4.74
C VAL A 193 21.37 9.41 3.73
N ALA A 194 20.63 8.38 3.31
CA ALA A 194 21.13 7.36 2.41
C ALA A 194 21.50 7.91 1.02
N VAL A 195 20.66 8.77 0.44
CA VAL A 195 20.88 9.25 -0.95
C VAL A 195 22.22 9.96 -1.14
N PRO A 196 22.59 11.01 -0.39
CA PRO A 196 23.87 11.69 -0.59
C PRO A 196 25.07 10.77 -0.30
N LEU A 197 24.98 9.87 0.68
CA LEU A 197 26.08 8.94 0.98
C LEU A 197 26.30 7.93 -0.14
N VAL A 198 25.22 7.32 -0.63
CA VAL A 198 25.28 6.37 -1.74
C VAL A 198 25.73 7.06 -3.02
N LEU A 199 25.19 8.24 -3.34
CA LEU A 199 25.64 9.02 -4.51
C LEU A 199 27.10 9.39 -4.40
N SER A 200 27.60 9.82 -3.24
CA SER A 200 29.03 10.09 -3.03
C SER A 200 29.90 8.84 -3.28
N PHE A 201 29.44 7.65 -2.85
CA PHE A 201 30.13 6.40 -3.05
C PHE A 201 30.26 5.99 -4.52
N VAL A 202 29.23 6.25 -5.33
CA VAL A 202 29.23 5.93 -6.77
C VAL A 202 29.94 7.00 -7.62
N GLY A 203 30.30 8.17 -7.06
CA GLY A 203 30.96 9.28 -7.76
C GLY A 203 29.99 10.36 -8.25
N GLY A 204 28.89 10.59 -7.52
CA GLY A 204 27.84 11.53 -7.87
C GLY A 204 26.92 11.02 -8.98
N LEU A 205 26.13 11.91 -9.56
CA LEU A 205 25.25 11.56 -10.68
C LEU A 205 26.03 11.17 -11.94
N ASP A 206 27.13 11.84 -12.22
CA ASP A 206 27.99 11.53 -13.37
C ASP A 206 28.65 10.15 -13.21
N GLY A 207 29.14 9.83 -12.00
CA GLY A 207 29.71 8.53 -11.69
C GLY A 207 28.67 7.41 -11.75
N LEU A 208 27.45 7.67 -11.28
CA LEU A 208 26.30 6.76 -11.42
C LEU A 208 26.04 6.46 -12.90
N GLN A 209 25.92 7.49 -13.73
CA GLN A 209 25.67 7.34 -15.16
C GLN A 209 26.79 6.57 -15.86
N ALA A 210 28.04 6.93 -15.60
CA ALA A 210 29.21 6.26 -16.21
C ALA A 210 29.26 4.77 -15.87
N LYS A 211 29.03 4.39 -14.59
CA LYS A 211 29.04 2.99 -14.14
C LYS A 211 27.87 2.19 -14.73
N VAL A 212 26.66 2.76 -14.79
CA VAL A 212 25.50 2.12 -15.40
C VAL A 212 25.74 1.86 -16.89
N VAL A 213 26.24 2.87 -17.63
CA VAL A 213 26.56 2.72 -19.06
C VAL A 213 27.66 1.70 -19.28
N ALA A 214 28.67 1.65 -18.42
CA ALA A 214 29.74 0.64 -18.50
C ALA A 214 29.23 -0.79 -18.27
N ASN A 215 28.23 -0.97 -17.39
CA ASN A 215 27.62 -2.28 -17.12
C ASN A 215 26.60 -2.69 -18.22
N MET A 216 26.07 -1.73 -19.00
CA MET A 216 25.11 -2.00 -20.07
C MET A 216 25.83 -2.01 -21.42
N ALA A 217 25.98 -3.18 -22.06
CA ALA A 217 26.54 -3.28 -23.40
C ALA A 217 25.70 -2.65 -24.51
N ASP A 218 24.38 -2.42 -24.24
CA ASP A 218 23.40 -1.92 -25.20
C ASP A 218 23.15 -0.42 -24.97
N VAL A 219 23.56 0.42 -25.90
CA VAL A 219 23.40 1.88 -25.84
C VAL A 219 21.92 2.30 -25.84
N VAL A 220 21.03 1.57 -26.54
CA VAL A 220 19.59 1.89 -26.59
C VAL A 220 18.97 1.64 -25.22
N LYS A 221 19.33 0.52 -24.57
CA LYS A 221 18.87 0.21 -23.22
C LYS A 221 19.41 1.20 -22.20
N SER A 222 20.67 1.61 -22.28
CA SER A 222 21.23 2.59 -21.37
C SER A 222 20.56 3.97 -21.49
N THR A 223 20.20 4.39 -22.69
CA THR A 223 19.44 5.63 -22.91
C THR A 223 18.04 5.54 -22.32
N ALA A 224 17.32 4.44 -22.56
CA ALA A 224 15.99 4.20 -22.00
C ALA A 224 16.01 4.14 -20.46
N TYR A 225 17.08 3.61 -19.87
CA TYR A 225 17.25 3.51 -18.43
C TYR A 225 17.26 4.86 -17.70
N PHE A 226 17.80 5.91 -18.36
CA PHE A 226 17.80 7.27 -17.85
C PHE A 226 16.62 8.13 -18.34
N SER A 227 15.70 7.54 -19.12
CA SER A 227 14.51 8.26 -19.60
C SER A 227 13.29 7.98 -18.73
N PHE A 228 12.49 9.02 -18.48
CA PHE A 228 11.22 8.88 -17.76
C PHE A 228 10.17 8.04 -18.51
N ASP A 229 10.30 7.87 -19.81
CA ASP A 229 9.44 7.01 -20.66
C ASP A 229 10.06 5.64 -20.95
N GLY A 230 11.17 5.28 -20.30
CA GLY A 230 11.92 4.04 -20.51
C GLY A 230 11.11 2.75 -20.34
N LEU A 231 10.11 2.74 -19.45
CA LEU A 231 9.16 1.63 -19.29
C LEU A 231 8.10 1.54 -20.41
N GLY A 232 8.00 2.59 -21.24
CA GLY A 232 6.99 2.71 -22.29
C GLY A 232 5.60 3.12 -21.79
N ASN A 233 4.84 3.77 -22.68
CA ASN A 233 3.56 4.40 -22.35
C ASN A 233 2.51 3.43 -21.79
N THR A 234 2.49 2.18 -22.25
CA THR A 234 1.55 1.15 -21.77
C THR A 234 1.73 0.86 -20.28
N VAL A 235 2.98 0.70 -19.83
CA VAL A 235 3.29 0.40 -18.43
C VAL A 235 3.01 1.61 -17.54
N ILE A 236 3.43 2.80 -17.99
CA ILE A 236 3.22 4.05 -17.26
C ILE A 236 1.72 4.33 -17.11
N MET A 237 0.94 4.21 -18.17
CA MET A 237 -0.53 4.35 -18.13
C MET A 237 -1.15 3.30 -17.23
N GLY A 238 -0.61 2.07 -17.26
CA GLY A 238 -1.01 0.98 -16.34
C GLY A 238 -0.83 1.39 -14.88
N PHE A 239 0.31 1.99 -14.51
CA PHE A 239 0.54 2.47 -13.15
C PHE A 239 -0.47 3.57 -12.76
N PHE A 240 -0.74 4.53 -13.65
CA PHE A 240 -1.74 5.56 -13.36
C PHE A 240 -3.14 4.98 -13.15
N LEU A 241 -3.61 4.12 -14.04
CA LEU A 241 -4.96 3.54 -13.93
C LEU A 241 -5.09 2.56 -12.76
N MET A 242 -3.98 1.96 -12.31
CA MET A 242 -3.97 1.07 -11.15
C MET A 242 -3.81 1.82 -9.83
N LEU A 243 -2.74 2.61 -9.71
CA LEU A 243 -2.32 3.16 -8.42
C LEU A 243 -3.10 4.44 -8.06
N MET A 244 -3.35 5.31 -9.02
CA MET A 244 -4.07 6.54 -8.75
C MET A 244 -5.46 6.26 -8.12
N PRO A 245 -6.33 5.39 -8.69
CA PRO A 245 -7.57 5.01 -8.02
C PRO A 245 -7.33 4.31 -6.69
N SER A 246 -6.37 3.40 -6.63
CA SER A 246 -6.06 2.66 -5.42
C SER A 246 -5.77 3.56 -4.23
N PHE A 247 -5.09 4.69 -4.44
CA PHE A 247 -4.72 5.59 -3.35
C PHE A 247 -5.85 6.53 -2.91
N PHE A 248 -6.84 6.84 -3.74
CA PHE A 248 -8.01 7.58 -3.28
C PHE A 248 -9.20 6.69 -2.85
N LEU A 249 -9.13 5.36 -3.09
CA LEU A 249 -10.16 4.38 -2.75
C LEU A 249 -9.77 3.45 -1.60
N SER A 250 -8.49 3.42 -1.21
CA SER A 250 -7.97 2.49 -0.21
C SER A 250 -8.80 2.48 1.07
N PRO A 251 -9.34 1.33 1.49
CA PRO A 251 -10.07 1.22 2.76
C PRO A 251 -9.23 1.69 3.95
N ALA A 252 -7.91 1.44 3.94
CA ALA A 252 -7.01 1.90 4.99
C ALA A 252 -6.89 3.42 5.03
N LEU A 253 -6.73 4.08 3.88
CA LEU A 253 -6.62 5.55 3.82
C LEU A 253 -7.96 6.21 4.14
N ILE A 254 -9.08 5.68 3.62
CA ILE A 254 -10.43 6.18 3.93
C ILE A 254 -10.75 6.01 5.41
N GLY A 255 -10.40 4.88 6.04
CA GLY A 255 -10.57 4.68 7.48
C GLY A 255 -9.80 5.73 8.31
N LYS A 256 -8.58 6.10 7.87
CA LYS A 256 -7.81 7.19 8.49
C LYS A 256 -8.44 8.57 8.24
N VAL A 257 -8.95 8.83 7.04
CA VAL A 257 -9.71 10.05 6.74
C VAL A 257 -10.91 10.19 7.69
N TYR A 258 -11.60 9.09 8.03
CA TYR A 258 -12.72 9.13 8.99
C TYR A 258 -12.32 9.54 10.40
N SER A 259 -11.06 9.39 10.78
CA SER A 259 -10.54 9.81 12.09
C SER A 259 -10.25 11.31 12.21
N ALA A 260 -10.27 12.05 11.10
CA ALA A 260 -10.03 13.48 11.08
C ALA A 260 -11.07 14.27 11.88
N ARG A 261 -10.65 15.33 12.55
CA ARG A 261 -11.56 16.22 13.29
C ARG A 261 -12.49 17.05 12.41
N ASP A 262 -12.01 17.47 11.22
CA ASP A 262 -12.73 18.31 10.27
C ASP A 262 -12.26 18.14 8.81
N LYS A 263 -12.99 18.71 7.85
CA LYS A 263 -12.67 18.64 6.41
C LYS A 263 -11.31 19.28 6.05
N ASN A 264 -10.93 20.35 6.73
CA ASN A 264 -9.65 21.01 6.47
C ASN A 264 -8.48 20.13 6.92
N THR A 265 -8.63 19.44 8.04
CA THR A 265 -7.68 18.43 8.50
C THR A 265 -7.49 17.36 7.41
N VAL A 266 -8.57 16.84 6.81
CA VAL A 266 -8.46 15.89 5.70
C VAL A 266 -7.65 16.47 4.54
N ARG A 267 -8.00 17.68 4.08
CA ARG A 267 -7.33 18.34 2.95
C ARG A 267 -5.84 18.55 3.19
N ILE A 268 -5.51 19.21 4.31
CA ILE A 268 -4.13 19.58 4.62
C ILE A 268 -3.26 18.35 4.81
N SER A 269 -3.72 17.39 5.61
CA SER A 269 -2.93 16.19 5.93
C SER A 269 -2.72 15.30 4.72
N THR A 270 -3.75 15.10 3.91
CA THR A 270 -3.67 14.25 2.72
C THR A 270 -2.87 14.93 1.61
N PHE A 271 -3.01 16.26 1.44
CA PHE A 271 -2.17 17.01 0.50
C PHE A 271 -0.70 16.94 0.87
N ALA A 272 -0.37 17.18 2.14
CA ALA A 272 1.01 17.07 2.63
C ALA A 272 1.58 15.65 2.44
N CYS A 273 0.74 14.62 2.65
CA CYS A 273 1.13 13.24 2.38
C CYS A 273 1.45 13.03 0.89
N GLY A 274 0.61 13.49 -0.03
CA GLY A 274 0.85 13.40 -1.47
C GLY A 274 2.13 14.14 -1.90
N LEU A 275 2.41 15.30 -1.29
CA LEU A 275 3.65 16.06 -1.56
C LEU A 275 4.90 15.30 -1.10
N VAL A 276 4.87 14.72 0.10
CA VAL A 276 5.98 13.88 0.60
C VAL A 276 6.18 12.67 -0.32
N MET A 277 5.12 11.97 -0.74
CA MET A 277 5.22 10.86 -1.68
C MET A 277 5.84 11.29 -3.02
N LEU A 278 5.42 12.44 -3.57
CA LEU A 278 5.95 12.96 -4.82
C LEU A 278 7.46 13.24 -4.70
N LEU A 279 7.89 13.89 -3.64
CA LEU A 279 9.31 14.16 -3.39
C LEU A 279 10.09 12.86 -3.11
N PHE A 280 9.48 11.90 -2.44
CA PHE A 280 10.08 10.61 -2.13
C PHE A 280 10.25 9.72 -3.38
N SER A 281 9.52 9.97 -4.47
CA SER A 281 9.47 9.07 -5.65
C SER A 281 10.84 8.83 -6.30
N ILE A 282 11.75 9.78 -6.25
CA ILE A 282 13.09 9.68 -6.85
C ILE A 282 14.08 8.95 -5.93
N ILE A 283 13.88 8.98 -4.62
CA ILE A 283 14.82 8.44 -3.63
C ILE A 283 15.07 6.95 -3.83
N PRO A 284 14.08 6.05 -3.74
CA PRO A 284 14.31 4.61 -3.89
C PRO A 284 14.77 4.24 -5.29
N VAL A 285 14.33 4.97 -6.32
CA VAL A 285 14.79 4.74 -7.70
C VAL A 285 16.26 5.01 -7.84
N THR A 286 16.74 6.16 -7.34
CA THR A 286 18.19 6.51 -7.38
C THR A 286 19.02 5.48 -6.63
N LEU A 287 18.56 4.99 -5.47
CA LEU A 287 19.24 3.93 -4.72
C LEU A 287 19.25 2.60 -5.47
N GLY A 288 18.17 2.25 -6.17
CA GLY A 288 18.10 1.08 -7.03
C GLY A 288 19.04 1.17 -8.23
N MET A 289 19.11 2.32 -8.89
CA MET A 289 20.06 2.58 -9.97
C MET A 289 21.51 2.51 -9.47
N ALA A 290 21.79 3.02 -8.28
CA ALA A 290 23.10 2.91 -7.65
C ALA A 290 23.47 1.45 -7.34
N ALA A 291 22.51 0.62 -6.93
CA ALA A 291 22.75 -0.82 -6.75
C ALA A 291 23.14 -1.48 -8.08
N TYR A 292 22.48 -1.16 -9.18
CA TYR A 292 22.85 -1.65 -10.51
C TYR A 292 24.27 -1.20 -10.94
N ALA A 293 24.63 0.03 -10.61
CA ALA A 293 25.94 0.56 -10.93
C ALA A 293 27.10 -0.19 -10.23
N ILE A 294 26.83 -0.83 -9.07
CA ILE A 294 27.86 -1.47 -8.25
C ILE A 294 27.81 -3.00 -8.35
N ALA A 295 26.62 -3.55 -8.44
CA ALA A 295 26.39 -5.00 -8.45
C ALA A 295 25.27 -5.35 -9.46
N PRO A 296 25.56 -5.30 -10.77
CA PRO A 296 24.55 -5.53 -11.82
C PRO A 296 24.00 -6.96 -11.82
N ASP A 297 24.75 -7.92 -11.25
CA ASP A 297 24.44 -9.34 -11.23
C ASP A 297 23.70 -9.79 -9.96
N LEU A 298 23.05 -8.89 -9.22
CA LEU A 298 22.26 -9.27 -8.06
C LEU A 298 21.19 -10.31 -8.46
N PRO A 299 21.06 -11.42 -7.71
CA PRO A 299 20.18 -12.53 -8.10
C PRO A 299 18.70 -12.18 -8.05
N GLN A 300 18.34 -11.14 -7.31
CA GLN A 300 16.96 -10.64 -7.15
C GLN A 300 16.95 -9.13 -7.07
N GLN A 301 16.05 -8.49 -7.83
CA GLN A 301 15.91 -7.03 -7.84
C GLN A 301 15.55 -6.44 -6.47
N ASP A 302 14.81 -7.16 -5.65
CA ASP A 302 14.39 -6.71 -4.32
C ASP A 302 15.55 -6.65 -3.30
N LEU A 303 16.70 -7.23 -3.62
CA LEU A 303 17.94 -7.08 -2.85
C LEU A 303 18.61 -5.71 -3.06
N ALA A 304 18.29 -5.01 -4.13
CA ALA A 304 18.98 -3.79 -4.53
C ALA A 304 19.04 -2.73 -3.41
N LEU A 305 17.91 -2.45 -2.76
CA LEU A 305 17.84 -1.42 -1.74
C LEU A 305 18.61 -1.78 -0.46
N PRO A 306 18.36 -2.92 0.20
CA PRO A 306 19.11 -3.27 1.41
C PRO A 306 20.62 -3.50 1.12
N TYR A 307 20.96 -4.00 -0.07
CA TYR A 307 22.35 -4.19 -0.50
C TYR A 307 23.10 -2.85 -0.57
N VAL A 308 22.59 -1.87 -1.31
CA VAL A 308 23.26 -0.57 -1.47
C VAL A 308 23.36 0.18 -0.14
N MET A 309 22.36 0.05 0.72
CA MET A 309 22.39 0.66 2.04
C MET A 309 23.39 -0.01 2.99
N LYS A 310 23.65 -1.30 2.83
CA LYS A 310 24.66 -2.00 3.62
C LYS A 310 26.07 -1.71 3.12
N GLU A 311 26.32 -1.78 1.81
CA GLU A 311 27.66 -1.77 1.23
C GLU A 311 28.23 -0.37 0.96
N CYS A 312 27.39 0.65 0.75
CA CYS A 312 27.85 1.98 0.30
C CYS A 312 27.90 3.04 1.38
N MET A 313 27.62 2.70 2.62
CA MET A 313 27.53 3.67 3.70
C MET A 313 28.35 3.25 4.93
N PRO A 314 28.83 4.20 5.75
CA PRO A 314 29.43 3.87 7.02
C PRO A 314 28.42 3.19 7.95
N PHE A 315 28.91 2.34 8.85
CA PHE A 315 28.07 1.49 9.71
C PHE A 315 26.88 2.19 10.36
N TRP A 316 27.07 3.36 10.95
CA TRP A 316 26.00 4.10 11.65
C TRP A 316 24.87 4.53 10.70
N ALA A 317 25.22 4.98 9.48
CA ALA A 317 24.24 5.39 8.48
C ALA A 317 23.54 4.19 7.84
N SER A 318 24.30 3.12 7.58
CA SER A 318 23.79 1.85 7.11
C SER A 318 22.78 1.24 8.10
N ALA A 319 23.10 1.21 9.39
CA ALA A 319 22.20 0.72 10.43
C ALA A 319 20.90 1.55 10.51
N LEU A 320 21.00 2.87 10.42
CA LEU A 320 19.85 3.77 10.38
C LEU A 320 18.99 3.55 9.11
N ALA A 321 19.62 3.40 7.96
CA ALA A 321 18.93 3.20 6.69
C ALA A 321 18.25 1.84 6.61
N LEU A 322 18.88 0.77 7.10
CA LEU A 322 18.27 -0.56 7.21
C LEU A 322 17.10 -0.57 8.19
N ALA A 323 17.22 0.15 9.33
CA ALA A 323 16.11 0.36 10.25
C ALA A 323 14.98 1.19 9.60
N ALA A 324 15.30 2.13 8.70
CA ALA A 324 14.32 2.90 7.94
C ALA A 324 13.52 2.03 6.96
N ILE A 325 14.16 1.09 6.24
CA ILE A 325 13.44 0.12 5.41
C ILE A 325 12.55 -0.75 6.31
N PHE A 326 13.10 -1.34 7.37
CA PHE A 326 12.34 -2.18 8.29
C PHE A 326 11.12 -1.45 8.88
N SER A 327 11.29 -0.19 9.26
CA SER A 327 10.22 0.69 9.71
C SER A 327 9.14 0.90 8.64
N ALA A 328 9.55 1.04 7.37
CA ALA A 328 8.63 1.19 6.25
C ALA A 328 7.75 -0.06 6.07
N GLU A 329 8.36 -1.23 6.15
CA GLU A 329 7.66 -2.50 5.99
C GLU A 329 6.68 -2.75 7.14
N ILE A 330 7.09 -2.54 8.40
CA ILE A 330 6.23 -2.77 9.58
C ILE A 330 5.02 -1.84 9.57
N SER A 331 5.21 -0.55 9.33
CA SER A 331 4.10 0.41 9.31
C SER A 331 3.07 0.14 8.21
N ALA A 332 3.53 -0.35 7.06
CA ALA A 332 2.64 -0.74 5.97
C ALA A 332 1.95 -2.07 6.27
N ALA A 333 2.66 -3.06 6.83
CA ALA A 333 2.09 -4.34 7.25
C ALA A 333 0.98 -4.16 8.30
N ASP A 334 1.17 -3.23 9.24
CA ASP A 334 0.18 -2.88 10.26
C ASP A 334 -1.12 -2.34 9.63
N ALA A 335 -1.01 -1.42 8.68
CA ALA A 335 -2.17 -0.89 7.95
C ALA A 335 -2.88 -1.97 7.12
N VAL A 336 -2.13 -2.90 6.55
CA VAL A 336 -2.67 -4.04 5.78
C VAL A 336 -3.38 -5.02 6.71
N LEU A 337 -2.80 -5.38 7.84
CA LEU A 337 -3.45 -6.23 8.85
C LEU A 337 -4.71 -5.58 9.41
N TYR A 338 -4.72 -4.26 9.59
CA TYR A 338 -5.94 -3.53 9.93
C TYR A 338 -7.04 -3.70 8.85
N MET A 339 -6.70 -3.60 7.56
CA MET A 339 -7.65 -3.85 6.48
C MET A 339 -8.16 -5.28 6.48
N ILE A 340 -7.29 -6.28 6.61
CA ILE A 340 -7.67 -7.70 6.66
C ILE A 340 -8.64 -7.94 7.82
N THR A 341 -8.26 -7.50 9.01
CA THR A 341 -9.06 -7.75 10.22
C THR A 341 -10.41 -7.06 10.17
N THR A 342 -10.49 -5.81 9.70
CA THR A 342 -11.78 -5.10 9.56
C THR A 342 -12.67 -5.71 8.50
N SER A 343 -12.13 -6.12 7.36
CA SER A 343 -12.89 -6.79 6.29
C SER A 343 -13.50 -8.10 6.78
N PHE A 344 -12.71 -8.95 7.46
CA PHE A 344 -13.23 -10.22 7.95
C PHE A 344 -14.15 -10.06 9.15
N THR A 345 -13.80 -9.25 10.15
CA THR A 345 -14.56 -9.19 11.40
C THR A 345 -15.77 -8.26 11.34
N LYS A 346 -15.62 -7.06 10.78
CA LYS A 346 -16.72 -6.09 10.67
C LYS A 346 -17.55 -6.29 9.41
N ASP A 347 -16.89 -6.34 8.26
CA ASP A 347 -17.60 -6.27 7.00
C ASP A 347 -18.21 -7.62 6.59
N LEU A 348 -17.57 -8.73 6.94
CA LEU A 348 -18.10 -10.07 6.68
C LEU A 348 -18.79 -10.68 7.90
N TYR A 349 -18.06 -10.93 9.00
CA TYR A 349 -18.61 -11.67 10.15
C TYR A 349 -19.77 -10.93 10.82
N LYS A 350 -19.57 -9.67 11.25
CA LYS A 350 -20.63 -8.90 11.91
C LYS A 350 -21.81 -8.63 10.98
N SER A 351 -21.56 -8.34 9.71
CA SER A 351 -22.64 -8.02 8.76
C SER A 351 -23.44 -9.24 8.31
N PHE A 352 -22.83 -10.44 8.17
CA PHE A 352 -23.51 -11.60 7.56
C PHE A 352 -23.76 -12.76 8.52
N ILE A 353 -22.98 -12.90 9.60
CA ILE A 353 -23.04 -14.06 10.49
C ILE A 353 -23.65 -13.67 11.84
N ASN A 354 -23.09 -12.67 12.54
CA ASN A 354 -23.57 -12.26 13.85
C ASN A 354 -23.64 -10.73 14.01
N PRO A 355 -24.77 -10.09 13.66
CA PRO A 355 -24.95 -8.64 13.79
C PRO A 355 -24.81 -8.10 15.22
N ASN A 356 -25.10 -8.93 16.23
CA ASN A 356 -25.10 -8.55 17.65
C ASN A 356 -23.80 -8.94 18.37
N VAL A 357 -22.72 -9.22 17.64
CA VAL A 357 -21.44 -9.57 18.23
C VAL A 357 -20.89 -8.45 19.11
N SER A 358 -20.39 -8.79 20.30
CA SER A 358 -19.79 -7.82 21.22
C SER A 358 -18.44 -7.30 20.70
N ASP A 359 -18.08 -6.08 21.11
CA ASP A 359 -16.79 -5.48 20.76
C ASP A 359 -15.59 -6.32 21.23
N GLU A 360 -15.70 -6.96 22.40
CA GLU A 360 -14.65 -7.87 22.90
C GLU A 360 -14.46 -9.07 21.99
N SER A 361 -15.55 -9.67 21.50
CA SER A 361 -15.50 -10.80 20.55
C SER A 361 -14.95 -10.37 19.19
N LEU A 362 -15.23 -9.15 18.74
CA LEU A 362 -14.63 -8.59 17.52
C LEU A 362 -13.12 -8.41 17.66
N ILE A 363 -12.64 -7.93 18.80
CA ILE A 363 -11.20 -7.78 19.07
C ILE A 363 -10.50 -9.16 19.11
N LYS A 364 -11.10 -10.15 19.78
CA LYS A 364 -10.57 -11.53 19.78
C LYS A 364 -10.55 -12.13 18.37
N GLY A 365 -11.63 -11.93 17.61
CA GLY A 365 -11.74 -12.35 16.22
C GLY A 365 -10.67 -11.69 15.33
N SER A 366 -10.39 -10.40 15.54
CA SER A 366 -9.32 -9.68 14.81
C SER A 366 -7.94 -10.29 15.05
N ARG A 367 -7.62 -10.67 16.30
CA ARG A 367 -6.35 -11.34 16.62
C ARG A 367 -6.24 -12.71 15.94
N PHE A 368 -7.32 -13.49 15.94
CA PHE A 368 -7.37 -14.77 15.23
C PHE A 368 -7.14 -14.59 13.71
N VAL A 369 -7.85 -13.63 13.09
CA VAL A 369 -7.69 -13.30 11.67
C VAL A 369 -6.26 -12.84 11.37
N THR A 370 -5.61 -12.10 12.28
CA THR A 370 -4.20 -11.67 12.13
C THR A 370 -3.25 -12.87 12.05
N VAL A 371 -3.42 -13.85 12.94
CA VAL A 371 -2.60 -15.07 12.93
C VAL A 371 -2.80 -15.86 11.65
N MET A 372 -4.06 -16.03 11.21
CA MET A 372 -4.38 -16.70 9.95
C MET A 372 -3.80 -15.97 8.74
N ALA A 373 -3.86 -14.64 8.73
CA ALA A 373 -3.24 -13.82 7.70
C ALA A 373 -1.72 -13.99 7.68
N GLY A 374 -1.08 -14.13 8.86
CA GLY A 374 0.34 -14.46 8.97
C GLY A 374 0.68 -15.76 8.26
N ILE A 375 -0.07 -16.82 8.54
CA ILE A 375 0.15 -18.16 7.94
C ILE A 375 -0.03 -18.12 6.42
N ILE A 376 -1.13 -17.52 5.93
CA ILE A 376 -1.41 -17.42 4.50
C ILE A 376 -0.38 -16.50 3.81
N GLY A 377 -0.02 -15.39 4.48
CA GLY A 377 1.00 -14.44 3.99
C GLY A 377 2.36 -15.09 3.78
N ILE A 378 2.79 -16.00 4.67
CA ILE A 378 4.01 -16.80 4.49
C ILE A 378 3.94 -17.60 3.18
N GLY A 379 2.86 -18.36 2.97
CA GLY A 379 2.68 -19.16 1.76
C GLY A 379 2.77 -18.31 0.49
N LEU A 380 2.06 -17.18 0.46
CA LEU A 380 2.08 -16.26 -0.67
C LEU A 380 3.46 -15.61 -0.88
N ALA A 381 4.14 -15.20 0.19
CA ALA A 381 5.46 -14.57 0.11
C ALA A 381 6.54 -15.52 -0.44
N ILE A 382 6.42 -16.82 -0.18
CA ILE A 382 7.32 -17.82 -0.75
C ILE A 382 7.10 -18.00 -2.25
N VAL A 383 5.83 -18.06 -2.69
CA VAL A 383 5.45 -18.36 -4.08
C VAL A 383 5.60 -17.15 -5.00
N LEU A 384 5.30 -15.94 -4.52
CA LEU A 384 5.34 -14.73 -5.33
C LEU A 384 6.80 -14.33 -5.68
N PRO A 385 7.05 -13.88 -6.93
CA PRO A 385 8.42 -13.68 -7.44
C PRO A 385 9.11 -12.46 -6.80
N ASN A 386 8.39 -11.35 -6.61
CA ASN A 386 8.93 -10.10 -6.06
C ASN A 386 7.83 -9.26 -5.39
N VAL A 387 8.26 -8.21 -4.68
CA VAL A 387 7.37 -7.30 -3.94
C VAL A 387 6.36 -6.64 -4.86
N ILE A 388 6.76 -6.13 -6.01
CA ILE A 388 5.86 -5.42 -6.94
C ILE A 388 4.75 -6.34 -7.45
N SER A 389 5.06 -7.60 -7.76
CA SER A 389 4.05 -8.58 -8.19
C SER A 389 3.00 -8.81 -7.11
N ALA A 390 3.42 -8.93 -5.85
CA ALA A 390 2.51 -9.10 -4.72
C ALA A 390 1.57 -7.89 -4.56
N LEU A 391 2.11 -6.68 -4.64
CA LEU A 391 1.32 -5.46 -4.51
C LEU A 391 0.40 -5.23 -5.71
N SER A 392 0.84 -5.56 -6.91
CA SER A 392 0.04 -5.42 -8.13
C SER A 392 -1.25 -6.23 -8.07
N ILE A 393 -1.25 -7.41 -7.46
CA ILE A 393 -2.47 -8.21 -7.25
C ILE A 393 -3.50 -7.41 -6.43
N PHE A 394 -3.07 -6.83 -5.31
CA PHE A 394 -3.96 -6.04 -4.46
C PHE A 394 -4.48 -4.79 -5.18
N TYR A 395 -3.58 -4.01 -5.77
CA TYR A 395 -3.96 -2.76 -6.42
C TYR A 395 -4.84 -2.99 -7.64
N SER A 396 -4.63 -4.08 -8.39
CA SER A 396 -5.48 -4.47 -9.51
C SER A 396 -6.88 -4.83 -9.04
N LEU A 397 -7.01 -5.72 -8.06
CA LEU A 397 -8.30 -6.12 -7.51
C LEU A 397 -9.05 -4.92 -6.95
N MET A 398 -8.38 -4.04 -6.20
CA MET A 398 -8.97 -2.87 -5.60
C MET A 398 -9.44 -1.86 -6.66
N SER A 399 -8.57 -1.49 -7.60
CA SER A 399 -8.90 -0.49 -8.62
C SER A 399 -10.03 -0.95 -9.54
N VAL A 400 -10.01 -2.20 -9.98
CA VAL A 400 -11.06 -2.75 -10.87
C VAL A 400 -12.40 -2.88 -10.15
N SER A 401 -12.40 -3.31 -8.89
CA SER A 401 -13.66 -3.60 -8.18
C SER A 401 -14.33 -2.36 -7.59
N ILE A 402 -13.58 -1.33 -7.16
CA ILE A 402 -14.16 -0.22 -6.38
C ILE A 402 -14.22 1.09 -7.16
N THR A 403 -13.36 1.32 -8.17
CA THR A 403 -13.23 2.63 -8.82
C THR A 403 -14.56 3.14 -9.36
N ALA A 404 -15.16 2.40 -10.26
CA ALA A 404 -16.42 2.81 -10.87
C ALA A 404 -17.56 2.90 -9.82
N PRO A 405 -17.83 1.89 -8.98
CA PRO A 405 -18.87 2.00 -7.96
C PRO A 405 -18.67 3.17 -6.99
N LEU A 406 -17.45 3.43 -6.51
CA LEU A 406 -17.26 4.53 -5.56
C LEU A 406 -17.46 5.89 -6.23
N LEU A 407 -16.89 6.12 -7.40
CA LEU A 407 -17.04 7.39 -8.12
C LEU A 407 -18.51 7.66 -8.46
N PHE A 408 -19.19 6.70 -9.06
CA PHE A 408 -20.62 6.86 -9.37
C PHE A 408 -21.48 6.92 -8.10
N GLY A 409 -21.09 6.24 -7.03
CA GLY A 409 -21.77 6.31 -5.74
C GLY A 409 -21.68 7.68 -5.08
N LEU A 410 -20.53 8.35 -5.15
CA LEU A 410 -20.27 9.65 -4.55
C LEU A 410 -20.85 10.81 -5.37
N PHE A 411 -20.82 10.71 -6.70
CA PHE A 411 -21.11 11.84 -7.58
C PHE A 411 -22.47 11.77 -8.30
N THR A 412 -23.17 10.61 -8.26
CA THR A 412 -24.51 10.49 -8.82
C THR A 412 -25.44 9.71 -7.92
N LYS A 413 -26.70 10.12 -7.88
CA LYS A 413 -27.76 9.41 -7.17
C LYS A 413 -28.35 8.25 -8.01
N ARG A 414 -28.12 8.23 -9.32
CA ARG A 414 -28.74 7.28 -10.27
C ARG A 414 -28.13 5.88 -10.26
N SER A 415 -26.88 5.71 -9.81
CA SER A 415 -26.23 4.41 -9.80
C SER A 415 -26.95 3.41 -8.89
N SER A 416 -27.25 2.22 -9.40
CA SER A 416 -27.94 1.14 -8.68
C SER A 416 -26.97 0.09 -8.13
N ALA A 417 -27.42 -0.71 -7.14
CA ALA A 417 -26.64 -1.79 -6.58
C ALA A 417 -26.36 -2.89 -7.61
N SER A 418 -27.31 -3.19 -8.51
CA SER A 418 -27.10 -4.13 -9.60
C SER A 418 -26.01 -3.68 -10.56
N ALA A 419 -26.00 -2.39 -10.92
CA ALA A 419 -24.93 -1.81 -11.74
C ALA A 419 -23.55 -1.98 -11.10
N ALA A 420 -23.43 -1.70 -9.79
CA ALA A 420 -22.20 -1.85 -9.05
C ALA A 420 -21.70 -3.31 -9.01
N ILE A 421 -22.60 -4.27 -8.72
CA ILE A 421 -22.26 -5.70 -8.69
C ILE A 421 -21.82 -6.18 -10.08
N ILE A 422 -22.60 -5.90 -11.13
CA ILE A 422 -22.32 -6.33 -12.50
C ILE A 422 -20.99 -5.76 -12.98
N SER A 423 -20.77 -4.46 -12.84
CA SER A 423 -19.53 -3.81 -13.27
C SER A 423 -18.30 -4.41 -12.57
N THR A 424 -18.38 -4.66 -11.26
CA THR A 424 -17.31 -5.28 -10.49
C THR A 424 -17.01 -6.71 -10.98
N ILE A 425 -18.03 -7.55 -11.11
CA ILE A 425 -17.85 -8.95 -11.54
C ILE A 425 -17.28 -9.00 -12.96
N VAL A 426 -17.84 -8.23 -13.90
CA VAL A 426 -17.33 -8.16 -15.27
C VAL A 426 -15.90 -7.66 -15.32
N GLY A 427 -15.58 -6.62 -14.54
CA GLY A 427 -14.22 -6.10 -14.45
C GLY A 427 -13.20 -7.15 -13.99
N ILE A 428 -13.53 -7.91 -12.95
CA ILE A 428 -12.67 -8.99 -12.44
C ILE A 428 -12.49 -10.10 -13.49
N ILE A 429 -13.59 -10.55 -14.11
CA ILE A 429 -13.53 -11.60 -15.15
C ILE A 429 -12.67 -11.15 -16.32
N VAL A 430 -12.82 -9.91 -16.78
CA VAL A 430 -12.01 -9.36 -17.89
C VAL A 430 -10.55 -9.23 -17.51
N THR A 431 -10.24 -8.76 -16.29
CA THR A 431 -8.85 -8.68 -15.82
C THR A 431 -8.18 -10.05 -15.82
N VAL A 432 -8.81 -11.04 -15.18
CA VAL A 432 -8.26 -12.39 -15.05
C VAL A 432 -8.22 -13.06 -16.44
N GLY A 433 -9.26 -12.91 -17.25
CA GLY A 433 -9.31 -13.49 -18.59
C GLY A 433 -8.21 -12.94 -19.50
N LEU A 434 -8.02 -11.62 -19.55
CA LEU A 434 -6.96 -11.03 -20.38
C LEU A 434 -5.55 -11.35 -19.85
N ASP A 435 -5.39 -11.47 -18.53
CA ASP A 435 -4.10 -11.87 -17.96
C ASP A 435 -3.74 -13.32 -18.34
N LEU A 436 -4.66 -14.26 -18.14
CA LEU A 436 -4.44 -15.69 -18.42
C LEU A 436 -4.34 -16.02 -19.91
N PHE A 437 -5.20 -15.44 -20.75
CA PHE A 437 -5.32 -15.84 -22.16
C PHE A 437 -4.61 -14.91 -23.14
N ASN A 438 -4.25 -13.68 -22.74
CA ASN A 438 -3.63 -12.69 -23.61
C ASN A 438 -2.31 -12.12 -23.07
N GLY A 439 -1.72 -12.74 -22.04
CA GLY A 439 -0.43 -12.34 -21.47
C GLY A 439 -0.45 -10.89 -20.97
N ASN A 440 -1.50 -10.53 -20.25
CA ASN A 440 -1.72 -9.17 -19.69
C ASN A 440 -1.87 -8.05 -20.75
N LYS A 441 -2.09 -8.37 -22.03
CA LYS A 441 -2.38 -7.39 -23.06
C LYS A 441 -3.88 -7.08 -23.07
N GLY A 442 -4.23 -5.80 -23.03
CA GLY A 442 -5.59 -5.29 -23.13
C GLY A 442 -5.90 -4.74 -24.52
N ILE A 443 -6.71 -3.67 -24.56
CA ILE A 443 -7.14 -3.02 -25.80
C ILE A 443 -6.21 -1.83 -26.07
N TRP A 444 -5.67 -1.75 -27.30
CA TRP A 444 -4.78 -0.67 -27.75
C TRP A 444 -3.53 -0.55 -26.86
N ILE A 445 -3.30 0.63 -26.23
CA ILE A 445 -2.17 0.88 -25.33
C ILE A 445 -2.45 0.50 -23.87
N LEU A 446 -3.60 -0.10 -23.57
CA LEU A 446 -3.99 -0.51 -22.22
C LEU A 446 -3.53 -1.93 -21.93
N ASN A 447 -3.15 -2.22 -20.69
CA ASN A 447 -3.01 -3.58 -20.20
C ASN A 447 -4.37 -4.17 -19.79
N ALA A 448 -4.40 -5.45 -19.39
CA ALA A 448 -5.61 -6.16 -19.00
C ALA A 448 -6.45 -5.40 -17.94
N GLN A 449 -5.81 -5.00 -16.89
CA GLN A 449 -6.41 -4.30 -15.76
C GLN A 449 -6.93 -2.90 -16.14
N SER A 450 -6.14 -2.12 -16.89
CA SER A 450 -6.56 -0.79 -17.37
C SER A 450 -7.77 -0.89 -18.28
N THR A 451 -7.82 -1.89 -19.14
CA THR A 451 -8.98 -2.21 -19.99
C THR A 451 -10.20 -2.51 -19.12
N ALA A 452 -10.04 -3.33 -18.09
CA ALA A 452 -11.13 -3.69 -17.19
C ALA A 452 -11.65 -2.47 -16.41
N ILE A 453 -10.80 -1.57 -15.93
CA ILE A 453 -11.22 -0.34 -15.25
C ILE A 453 -12.05 0.55 -16.19
N MET A 454 -11.60 0.75 -17.42
CA MET A 454 -12.35 1.52 -18.41
C MET A 454 -13.72 0.88 -18.69
N LEU A 455 -13.76 -0.45 -18.83
CA LEU A 455 -14.99 -1.19 -19.03
C LEU A 455 -15.95 -1.06 -17.84
N THR A 456 -15.46 -1.14 -16.60
CA THR A 456 -16.30 -0.95 -15.40
C THR A 456 -16.92 0.44 -15.35
N LEU A 457 -16.17 1.47 -15.72
CA LEU A 457 -16.68 2.86 -15.81
C LEU A 457 -17.79 2.97 -16.89
N ILE A 458 -17.56 2.37 -18.06
CA ILE A 458 -18.56 2.37 -19.15
C ILE A 458 -19.83 1.61 -18.73
N ILE A 459 -19.70 0.44 -18.12
CA ILE A 459 -20.85 -0.34 -17.63
C ILE A 459 -21.64 0.48 -16.59
N MET A 460 -20.98 1.08 -15.62
CA MET A 460 -21.66 1.92 -14.62
C MET A 460 -22.36 3.11 -15.25
N PHE A 461 -21.75 3.75 -16.25
CA PHE A 461 -22.36 4.85 -16.99
C PHE A 461 -23.61 4.40 -17.75
N ILE A 462 -23.55 3.33 -18.53
CA ILE A 462 -24.70 2.80 -19.27
C ILE A 462 -25.82 2.37 -18.33
N MET A 463 -25.48 1.63 -17.27
CA MET A 463 -26.46 1.13 -16.31
C MET A 463 -27.18 2.25 -15.52
N MET A 464 -26.61 3.44 -15.44
CA MET A 464 -27.26 4.63 -14.88
C MET A 464 -28.54 5.03 -15.63
N PHE A 465 -28.62 4.69 -16.92
CA PHE A 465 -29.79 4.97 -17.78
C PHE A 465 -30.69 3.75 -17.92
N VAL A 466 -30.11 2.55 -18.03
CA VAL A 466 -30.86 1.29 -18.25
C VAL A 466 -31.51 0.79 -16.96
N SER A 467 -30.81 0.88 -15.82
CA SER A 467 -31.28 0.40 -14.51
C SER A 467 -30.98 1.40 -13.40
N PRO A 468 -31.60 2.59 -13.44
CA PRO A 468 -31.38 3.63 -12.44
C PRO A 468 -31.92 3.21 -11.06
N ASN A 469 -31.35 3.80 -10.01
CA ASN A 469 -31.81 3.59 -8.64
C ASN A 469 -33.19 4.22 -8.42
N LYS A 470 -34.26 3.40 -8.51
CA LYS A 470 -35.67 3.84 -8.40
C LYS A 470 -36.02 4.48 -7.03
N LYS A 471 -35.32 4.07 -5.94
CA LYS A 471 -35.57 4.63 -4.59
C LYS A 471 -35.20 6.11 -4.44
N VAL A 472 -34.41 6.64 -5.35
CA VAL A 472 -33.89 8.02 -5.28
C VAL A 472 -34.54 8.93 -6.33
N LEU A 473 -35.12 8.34 -7.39
CA LEU A 473 -35.84 9.09 -8.41
C LEU A 473 -37.28 9.48 -7.98
N ASN A 474 -37.81 8.78 -6.96
CA ASN A 474 -39.16 8.99 -6.43
C ASN A 474 -39.18 9.91 -5.18
N LYS A 475 -38.08 10.57 -4.86
CA LYS A 475 -37.96 11.66 -3.87
C LYS A 475 -37.49 12.93 -4.58
#